data_09dd857f8e327df461fa58fe01f020e3
#
_entry.id   09dd857f8e327df461fa58fe01f020e3
#
_cell.length_a   1.000
_cell.length_b   1.000
_cell.length_c   1.000
_cell.angle_alpha   90.00
_cell.angle_beta   90.00
_cell.angle_gamma   90.00
#
_symmetry.space_group_name_H-M   'P 1'
#
loop_
_entity.id
_entity.type
_entity.pdbx_description
1 polymer ?
#
loop_
_entity_poly.entity_id
_entity_poly.type
_entity_poly.pdbx_seq_one_letter_code
_entity_poly.pdbx_strand_id
1 'polypeptide(L)' 'MTNDHVVLDVMGLRCPIPVQRVRLALREMVDGGVVHLMGDDTESLHDIPALLERLDLPPARISEVEDGWRYIITKPSET' A
#
# COMPACT_ATOMS: atom_id res chain seq x y z
N MET A 1 10.81 -7.26 18.10
CA MET A 1 10.65 -5.93 17.60
C MET A 1 9.64 -5.87 16.49
N THR A 2 8.62 -5.03 16.62
CA THR A 2 7.59 -4.96 15.63
C THR A 2 7.88 -3.84 14.64
N ASN A 3 7.62 -4.09 13.38
CA ASN A 3 7.75 -3.10 12.34
C ASN A 3 6.41 -2.42 12.15
N ASP A 4 6.31 -1.20 12.66
CA ASP A 4 5.08 -0.44 12.50
C ASP A 4 5.00 0.24 11.14
N HIS A 5 6.12 0.40 10.48
CA HIS A 5 6.19 1.07 9.20
C HIS A 5 6.93 0.21 8.20
N VAL A 6 6.31 0.02 7.05
CA VAL A 6 6.92 -0.73 5.95
C VAL A 6 6.99 0.21 4.76
N VAL A 7 8.17 0.33 4.17
CA VAL A 7 8.36 1.17 2.99
C VAL A 7 8.57 0.25 1.80
N LEU A 8 7.71 0.40 0.79
CA LEU A 8 7.79 -0.38 -0.43
C LEU A 8 8.04 0.55 -1.61
N ASP A 9 9.09 0.28 -2.33
CA ASP A 9 9.42 1.03 -3.53
C ASP A 9 9.12 0.15 -4.73
N VAL A 10 8.03 0.48 -5.43
CA VAL A 10 7.64 -0.25 -6.63
C VAL A 10 7.71 0.64 -7.87
N MET A 11 8.56 1.66 -7.81
CA MET A 11 8.78 2.51 -8.97
C MET A 11 9.28 1.67 -10.13
N GLY A 12 8.74 1.93 -11.32
CA GLY A 12 9.12 1.19 -12.50
C GLY A 12 8.43 -0.16 -12.65
N LEU A 13 7.73 -0.62 -11.62
CA LEU A 13 7.01 -1.89 -11.70
C LEU A 13 5.56 -1.64 -12.12
N ARG A 14 5.00 -2.62 -12.83
CA ARG A 14 3.65 -2.49 -13.37
C ARG A 14 2.72 -3.51 -12.71
N CYS A 15 1.44 -3.19 -12.76
CA CYS A 15 0.40 -4.08 -12.29
C CYS A 15 0.58 -5.46 -12.92
N PRO A 16 0.44 -6.55 -12.16
CA PRO A 16 -0.09 -6.61 -10.81
C PRO A 16 0.97 -6.58 -9.71
N ILE A 17 2.22 -6.27 -10.03
CA ILE A 17 3.31 -6.38 -9.04
C ILE A 17 3.09 -5.46 -7.83
N PRO A 18 2.75 -4.16 -8.02
CA PRO A 18 2.52 -3.31 -6.85
C PRO A 18 1.43 -3.84 -5.93
N VAL A 19 0.34 -4.34 -6.51
CA VAL A 19 -0.76 -4.88 -5.73
C VAL A 19 -0.32 -6.10 -4.93
N GLN A 20 0.46 -6.98 -5.58
CA GLN A 20 0.96 -8.18 -4.91
C GLN A 20 1.88 -7.84 -3.75
N ARG A 21 2.72 -6.81 -3.92
CA ARG A 21 3.63 -6.38 -2.87
C ARG A 21 2.88 -5.82 -1.68
N VAL A 22 1.84 -5.03 -1.94
CA VAL A 22 1.03 -4.48 -0.87
C VAL A 22 0.30 -5.59 -0.12
N ARG A 23 -0.27 -6.53 -0.85
CA ARG A 23 -0.99 -7.64 -0.23
C ARG A 23 -0.08 -8.44 0.70
N LEU A 24 1.13 -8.73 0.23
CA LEU A 24 2.08 -9.48 1.04
C LEU A 24 2.49 -8.69 2.28
N ALA A 25 2.76 -7.41 2.11
CA ALA A 25 3.16 -6.57 3.25
C ALA A 25 2.05 -6.50 4.29
N LEU A 26 0.81 -6.35 3.86
CA LEU A 26 -0.32 -6.28 4.78
C LEU A 26 -0.50 -7.58 5.53
N ARG A 27 -0.22 -8.71 4.87
CA ARG A 27 -0.34 -10.01 5.52
C ARG A 27 0.69 -10.18 6.62
N GLU A 28 1.89 -9.65 6.41
CA GLU A 28 3.01 -9.90 7.33
C GLU A 28 3.16 -8.84 8.40
N MET A 29 2.54 -7.67 8.22
CA MET A 29 2.73 -6.61 9.19
C MET A 29 1.79 -6.75 10.36
N VAL A 30 2.17 -6.13 11.49
CA VAL A 30 1.34 -6.16 12.69
C VAL A 30 0.15 -5.23 12.53
N ASP A 31 -0.89 -5.48 13.32
CA ASP A 31 -2.03 -4.59 13.35
C ASP A 31 -1.59 -3.21 13.84
N GLY A 32 -2.14 -2.19 13.24
CA GLY A 32 -1.76 -0.82 13.54
C GLY A 32 -0.61 -0.32 12.71
N GLY A 33 -0.04 -1.17 11.86
CA GLY A 33 1.08 -0.77 11.03
C GLY A 33 0.67 0.07 9.83
N VAL A 34 1.66 0.67 9.20
CA VAL A 34 1.45 1.56 8.06
C VAL A 34 2.39 1.17 6.93
N VAL A 35 1.85 1.10 5.73
CA VAL A 35 2.65 0.85 4.53
C VAL A 35 2.79 2.16 3.77
N HIS A 36 4.03 2.51 3.47
CA HIS A 36 4.34 3.63 2.59
C HIS A 36 4.77 3.05 1.25
N LEU A 37 3.90 3.16 0.26
CA LEU A 37 4.15 2.61 -1.05
C LEU A 37 4.44 3.74 -2.02
N MET A 38 5.50 3.60 -2.80
CA MET A 38 5.82 4.56 -3.84
C MET A 38 5.81 3.85 -5.18
N GLY A 39 5.03 4.36 -6.12
CA GLY A 39 4.94 3.75 -7.42
C GLY A 39 4.54 4.75 -8.49
N ASP A 40 4.75 4.38 -9.74
CA ASP A 40 4.45 5.25 -10.87
C ASP A 40 3.51 4.60 -11.87
N ASP A 41 2.88 3.49 -11.50
CA ASP A 41 1.93 2.82 -12.38
C ASP A 41 0.54 3.42 -12.19
N THR A 42 -0.04 3.93 -13.28
CA THR A 42 -1.34 4.56 -13.22
C THR A 42 -2.46 3.58 -12.89
N GLU A 43 -2.30 2.32 -13.24
CA GLU A 43 -3.32 1.32 -12.93
C GLU A 43 -3.42 1.07 -11.45
N SER A 44 -2.33 1.28 -10.72
CA SER A 44 -2.35 1.11 -9.27
C SER A 44 -3.27 2.12 -8.59
N LEU A 45 -3.52 3.26 -9.23
CA LEU A 45 -4.44 4.25 -8.68
C LEU A 45 -5.86 3.69 -8.54
N HIS A 46 -6.19 2.68 -9.34
CA HIS A 46 -7.47 1.98 -9.23
C HIS A 46 -7.32 0.69 -8.45
N ASP A 47 -6.25 -0.05 -8.70
CA ASP A 47 -6.11 -1.41 -8.17
C ASP A 47 -5.80 -1.42 -6.68
N ILE A 48 -5.02 -0.46 -6.20
CA ILE A 48 -4.72 -0.40 -4.76
C ILE A 48 -5.99 -0.09 -3.96
N PRO A 49 -6.76 0.96 -4.32
CA PRO A 49 -8.02 1.19 -3.61
C PRO A 49 -8.97 0.01 -3.67
N ALA A 50 -9.05 -0.65 -4.82
CA ALA A 50 -9.92 -1.82 -4.95
C ALA A 50 -9.50 -2.95 -4.02
N LEU A 51 -8.19 -3.17 -3.90
CA LEU A 51 -7.67 -4.17 -2.99
C LEU A 51 -8.04 -3.85 -1.55
N LEU A 52 -7.87 -2.60 -1.15
CA LEU A 52 -8.17 -2.19 0.22
C LEU A 52 -9.65 -2.36 0.54
N GLU A 53 -10.49 -2.02 -0.41
CA GLU A 53 -11.93 -2.19 -0.24
C GLU A 53 -12.28 -3.67 -0.08
N ARG A 54 -11.68 -4.51 -0.89
CA ARG A 54 -11.92 -5.96 -0.81
C ARG A 54 -11.48 -6.53 0.52
N LEU A 55 -10.44 -5.98 1.10
CA LEU A 55 -9.91 -6.44 2.39
C LEU A 55 -10.55 -5.73 3.58
N ASP A 56 -11.52 -4.86 3.33
CA ASP A 56 -12.20 -4.10 4.38
C ASP A 56 -11.23 -3.19 5.14
N LEU A 57 -10.29 -2.61 4.44
CA LEU A 57 -9.32 -1.71 5.04
C LEU A 57 -9.67 -0.26 4.71
N PRO A 58 -9.23 0.68 5.54
CA PRO A 58 -9.46 2.10 5.24
C PRO A 58 -8.81 2.50 3.93
N PRO A 59 -9.37 3.49 3.24
CA PRO A 59 -8.78 3.95 1.99
C PRO A 59 -7.37 4.50 2.21
N ALA A 60 -6.53 4.32 1.21
CA ALA A 60 -5.18 4.84 1.24
C ALA A 60 -5.21 6.36 1.06
N ARG A 61 -4.23 7.01 1.67
CA ARG A 61 -3.96 8.41 1.37
C ARG A 61 -3.00 8.43 0.20
N ILE A 62 -3.40 9.07 -0.88
CA ILE A 62 -2.60 9.09 -2.10
C ILE A 62 -2.15 10.52 -2.36
N SER A 63 -0.84 10.71 -2.47
CA SER A 63 -0.24 12.00 -2.76
C SER A 63 0.59 11.90 -4.01
N GLU A 64 0.52 12.93 -4.84
CA GLU A 64 1.37 13.00 -6.01
C GLU A 64 2.77 13.41 -5.58
N VAL A 65 3.77 12.70 -6.08
CA VAL A 65 5.17 13.03 -5.85
C VAL A 65 5.82 13.28 -7.20
N GLU A 66 7.11 13.59 -7.18
CA GLU A 66 7.78 14.07 -8.39
C GLU A 66 7.62 13.12 -9.57
N ASP A 67 7.83 11.82 -9.34
CA ASP A 67 7.84 10.85 -10.43
C ASP A 67 6.75 9.80 -10.30
N GLY A 68 5.73 10.06 -9.50
CA GLY A 68 4.66 9.08 -9.32
C GLY A 68 3.76 9.44 -8.18
N TRP A 69 3.39 8.43 -7.39
CA TRP A 69 2.47 8.62 -6.28
C TRP A 69 2.97 7.91 -5.05
N ARG A 70 2.64 8.49 -3.90
CA ARG A 70 2.86 7.85 -2.60
C ARG A 70 1.52 7.44 -2.03
N TYR A 71 1.44 6.18 -1.61
CA TYR A 71 0.25 5.65 -0.97
C TYR A 71 0.57 5.38 0.49
N ILE A 72 -0.27 5.88 1.36
CA ILE A 72 -0.14 5.59 2.79
C ILE A 72 -1.31 4.71 3.17
N ILE A 73 -1.00 3.46 3.51
CA ILE A 73 -2.00 2.43 3.77
C ILE A 73 -1.88 2.02 5.22
N THR A 74 -2.97 2.11 5.95
CA THR A 74 -3.00 1.78 7.36
C THR A 74 -3.68 0.44 7.58
N LYS A 75 -3.04 -0.42 8.36
CA LYS A 75 -3.66 -1.66 8.80
C LYS A 75 -4.23 -1.42 10.20
N PRO A 76 -5.56 -1.33 10.34
CA PRO A 76 -6.12 -0.95 11.64
C PRO A 76 -5.85 -2.01 12.68
N SER A 77 -5.76 -1.53 13.91
CA SER A 77 -5.62 -2.41 15.05
C SER A 77 -6.98 -3.01 15.37
N GLU A 78 -7.01 -4.31 15.53
CA GLU A 78 -8.24 -5.00 15.93
C GLU A 78 -8.17 -5.31 17.40
N THR A 79 -9.12 -4.82 18.12
CA THR A 79 -9.17 -5.08 19.55
C THR A 79 -10.45 -5.73 19.94
#